data_130ba634c0f54f6eca2c2d343ffbac5b
#
_entry.id   130ba634c0f54f6eca2c2d343ffbac5b
#
_cell.length_a   1.000
_cell.length_b   1.000
_cell.length_c   1.000
_cell.angle_alpha   90.00
_cell.angle_beta   90.00
_cell.angle_gamma   90.00
#
_symmetry.space_group_name_H-M   'P 1'
#
loop_
_entity.id
_entity.type
_entity.pdbx_description
1 polymer ?
#
loop_
_entity_poly.entity_id
_entity_poly.type
_entity_poly.pdbx_seq_one_letter_code
_entity_poly.pdbx_strand_id
1 'polypeptide(L)'
;MAMMLVLTNIGTVILQGSINSFGTATITGHTAARKFHDLCILPLGTICTSSATFVSQNYGARKKERIKQGVSASIFLGTIWSVLVLMIVLIAGRQLIYALTGSTDAIVIGISMKYLYWNVPFYAEIGRAHV
;
A
#
# COMPACT_ATOMS: atom_id res chain seq x y z
N MET A 1 6.30 17.69 -10.27
CA MET A 1 5.90 17.03 -9.01
C MET A 1 4.61 17.59 -8.43
N ALA A 2 4.47 18.90 -8.24
CA ALA A 2 3.24 19.51 -7.68
C ALA A 2 1.96 19.19 -8.46
N MET A 3 1.98 19.29 -9.80
CA MET A 3 0.81 19.01 -10.64
C MET A 3 0.31 17.55 -10.53
N MET A 4 1.23 16.59 -10.42
CA MET A 4 0.88 15.18 -10.20
C MET A 4 0.17 14.98 -8.86
N LEU A 5 0.65 15.64 -7.79
CA LEU A 5 0.00 15.58 -6.47
C LEU A 5 -1.40 16.20 -6.50
N VAL A 6 -1.57 17.31 -7.20
CA VAL A 6 -2.90 17.97 -7.35
C VAL A 6 -3.87 17.04 -8.09
N LEU A 7 -3.46 16.45 -9.20
CA LEU A 7 -4.31 15.50 -9.96
C LEU A 7 -4.68 14.28 -9.13
N THR A 8 -3.74 13.71 -8.39
CA THR A 8 -3.99 12.57 -7.50
C THR A 8 -4.99 12.93 -6.40
N ASN A 9 -4.84 14.11 -5.80
CA ASN A 9 -5.77 14.56 -4.75
C ASN A 9 -7.17 14.83 -5.29
N ILE A 10 -7.30 15.45 -6.47
CA ILE A 10 -8.60 15.64 -7.14
C ILE A 10 -9.27 14.29 -7.41
N GLY A 11 -8.54 13.32 -7.96
CA GLY A 11 -9.04 11.96 -8.17
C GLY A 11 -9.52 11.29 -6.88
N THR A 12 -8.79 11.48 -5.79
CA THR A 12 -9.15 10.96 -4.47
C THR A 12 -10.45 11.59 -3.95
N VAL A 13 -10.64 12.90 -4.13
CA VAL A 13 -11.87 13.61 -3.70
C VAL A 13 -13.09 13.14 -4.50
N ILE A 14 -12.94 12.97 -5.82
CA ILE A 14 -14.02 12.46 -6.69
C ILE A 14 -14.40 11.03 -6.28
N LEU A 15 -13.39 10.18 -6.05
CA LEU A 15 -13.61 8.81 -5.59
C LEU A 15 -14.33 8.78 -4.25
N GLN A 16 -13.92 9.62 -3.30
CA GLN A 16 -14.55 9.71 -1.98
C GLN A 16 -16.00 10.19 -2.10
N GLY A 17 -16.30 11.14 -2.98
CA GLY A 17 -17.67 11.57 -3.27
C GLY A 17 -18.54 10.42 -3.78
N SER A 18 -18.01 9.60 -4.69
CA SER A 18 -18.70 8.41 -5.19
C SER A 18 -18.93 7.36 -4.09
N ILE A 19 -17.93 7.12 -3.22
CA ILE A 19 -18.05 6.18 -2.10
C ILE A 19 -19.13 6.63 -1.12
N ASN A 20 -19.21 7.92 -0.85
CA ASN A 20 -20.20 8.49 0.06
C ASN A 20 -21.66 8.28 -0.42
N SER A 21 -21.88 8.14 -1.73
CA SER A 21 -23.22 7.87 -2.29
C SER A 21 -23.71 6.43 -2.04
N PHE A 22 -22.83 5.49 -1.68
CA PHE A 22 -23.18 4.08 -1.45
C PHE A 22 -23.63 3.75 0.00
N GLY A 23 -23.74 4.74 0.86
CA GLY A 23 -24.24 4.60 2.23
C GLY A 23 -23.17 4.28 3.28
N THR A 24 -23.56 4.32 4.54
CA THR A 24 -22.67 4.31 5.71
C THR A 24 -21.83 3.03 5.82
N ALA A 25 -22.41 1.86 5.52
CA ALA A 25 -21.68 0.60 5.57
C ALA A 25 -20.51 0.57 4.58
N THR A 26 -20.71 1.10 3.36
CA THR A 26 -19.66 1.20 2.34
C THR A 26 -18.57 2.18 2.76
N ILE A 27 -18.96 3.35 3.31
CA ILE A 27 -18.00 4.34 3.81
C ILE A 27 -17.14 3.74 4.90
N THR A 28 -17.75 3.08 5.89
CA THR A 28 -17.05 2.46 7.02
C THR A 28 -16.08 1.37 6.54
N GLY A 29 -16.56 0.44 5.70
CA GLY A 29 -15.77 -0.66 5.19
C GLY A 29 -14.59 -0.20 4.32
N HIS A 30 -14.84 0.75 3.41
CA HIS A 30 -13.79 1.31 2.57
C HIS A 30 -12.74 2.09 3.39
N THR A 31 -13.18 2.90 4.36
CA THR A 31 -12.28 3.69 5.20
C THR A 31 -11.38 2.80 6.05
N ALA A 32 -11.91 1.73 6.63
CA ALA A 32 -11.14 0.78 7.41
C ALA A 32 -10.10 0.06 6.54
N ALA A 33 -10.52 -0.44 5.38
CA ALA A 33 -9.63 -1.11 4.44
C ALA A 33 -8.51 -0.17 3.95
N ARG A 34 -8.84 1.09 3.68
CA ARG A 34 -7.87 2.11 3.27
C ARG A 34 -6.87 2.43 4.37
N LYS A 35 -7.30 2.59 5.62
CA LYS A 35 -6.38 2.78 6.75
C LYS A 35 -5.40 1.61 6.89
N PHE A 36 -5.88 0.39 6.75
CA PHE A 36 -5.03 -0.79 6.76
C PHE A 36 -4.05 -0.77 5.58
N HIS A 37 -4.53 -0.47 4.37
CA HIS A 37 -3.70 -0.31 3.18
C HIS A 37 -2.59 0.72 3.40
N ASP A 38 -2.91 1.90 3.92
CA ASP A 38 -1.96 2.98 4.17
C ASP A 38 -0.86 2.54 5.15
N LEU A 39 -1.22 1.81 6.23
CA LEU A 39 -0.25 1.23 7.15
C LEU A 39 0.68 0.21 6.46
N CYS A 40 0.15 -0.62 5.57
CA CYS A 40 0.93 -1.63 4.86
C CYS A 40 1.88 -1.05 3.81
N ILE A 41 1.53 0.10 3.22
CA ILE A 41 2.35 0.72 2.18
C ILE A 41 3.51 1.58 2.74
N LEU A 42 3.43 2.04 3.99
CA LEU A 42 4.46 2.87 4.61
C LEU A 42 5.87 2.23 4.59
N PRO A 43 6.07 0.95 4.96
CA PRO A 43 7.39 0.33 4.88
C PRO A 43 7.92 0.22 3.45
N LEU A 44 7.05 -0.02 2.46
CA LEU A 44 7.44 -0.02 1.06
C LEU A 44 7.95 1.35 0.61
N GLY A 45 7.24 2.43 0.97
CA GLY A 45 7.68 3.79 0.70
C GLY A 45 9.05 4.11 1.33
N THR A 46 9.30 3.60 2.54
CA THR A 46 10.60 3.77 3.21
C THR A 46 11.72 3.00 2.48
N ILE A 47 11.45 1.78 2.04
CA ILE A 47 12.41 0.98 1.24
C ILE A 47 12.74 1.72 -0.06
N CYS A 48 11.73 2.26 -0.76
CA CYS A 48 11.92 2.99 -2.00
C CYS A 48 12.78 4.26 -1.82
N THR A 49 12.49 5.09 -0.81
CA THR A 49 13.26 6.31 -0.54
C THR A 49 14.68 6.00 -0.12
N SER A 50 14.89 4.97 0.70
CA SER A 50 16.21 4.51 1.10
C SER A 50 17.02 3.99 -0.09
N SER A 51 16.37 3.21 -0.97
CA SER A 51 16.98 2.70 -2.21
C SER A 51 17.40 3.85 -3.13
N ALA A 52 16.52 4.81 -3.37
CA ALA A 52 16.82 5.97 -4.20
C ALA A 52 18.02 6.77 -3.68
N THR A 53 18.08 6.98 -2.35
CA THR A 53 19.21 7.65 -1.69
C THR A 53 20.50 6.86 -1.85
N PHE A 54 20.45 5.54 -1.62
CA PHE A 54 21.61 4.66 -1.77
C PHE A 54 22.12 4.63 -3.21
N VAL A 55 21.23 4.53 -4.19
CA VAL A 55 21.56 4.57 -5.61
C VAL A 55 22.21 5.88 -5.98
N SER A 56 21.65 7.01 -5.57
CA SER A 56 22.17 8.35 -5.87
C SER A 56 23.60 8.54 -5.33
N GLN A 57 23.87 8.12 -4.10
CA GLN A 57 25.19 8.20 -3.47
C GLN A 57 26.23 7.33 -4.18
N ASN A 58 25.86 6.08 -4.54
CA ASN A 58 26.78 5.18 -5.22
C ASN A 58 26.97 5.52 -6.69
N TYR A 59 25.97 6.15 -7.32
CA TYR A 59 26.10 6.69 -8.67
C TYR A 59 27.13 7.82 -8.74
N GLY A 60 27.06 8.78 -7.81
CA GLY A 60 28.06 9.82 -7.68
C GLY A 60 29.48 9.28 -7.41
N ALA A 61 29.58 8.20 -6.64
CA ALA A 61 30.82 7.50 -6.36
C ALA A 61 31.28 6.54 -7.48
N ARG A 62 30.54 6.42 -8.59
CA ARG A 62 30.79 5.50 -9.73
C ARG A 62 30.86 4.02 -9.35
N LYS A 63 30.17 3.60 -8.27
CA LYS A 63 30.20 2.23 -7.72
C LYS A 63 29.02 1.39 -8.28
N LYS A 64 29.06 1.05 -9.58
CA LYS A 64 27.97 0.36 -10.28
C LYS A 64 27.54 -0.98 -9.61
N GLU A 65 28.50 -1.77 -9.13
CA GLU A 65 28.19 -3.06 -8.49
C GLU A 65 27.43 -2.87 -7.18
N ARG A 66 27.72 -1.82 -6.40
CA ARG A 66 26.94 -1.50 -5.20
C ARG A 66 25.52 -1.06 -5.53
N ILE A 67 25.31 -0.34 -6.63
CA ILE A 67 23.98 0.03 -7.10
C ILE A 67 23.15 -1.23 -7.37
N LYS A 68 23.68 -2.19 -8.14
CA LYS A 68 22.98 -3.45 -8.44
C LYS A 68 22.63 -4.22 -7.17
N GLN A 69 23.57 -4.32 -6.24
CA GLN A 69 23.34 -5.00 -4.95
C GLN A 69 22.25 -4.31 -4.13
N GLY A 70 22.27 -2.97 -4.04
CA GLY A 70 21.26 -2.19 -3.31
C GLY A 70 19.87 -2.33 -3.92
N VAL A 71 19.76 -2.21 -5.25
CA VAL A 71 18.48 -2.40 -5.95
C VAL A 71 17.95 -3.82 -5.75
N SER A 72 18.80 -4.85 -5.92
CA SER A 72 18.41 -6.24 -5.69
C SER A 72 17.93 -6.48 -4.25
N ALA A 73 18.64 -5.93 -3.26
CA ALA A 73 18.26 -6.03 -1.86
C ALA A 73 16.91 -5.34 -1.59
N SER A 74 16.67 -4.17 -2.17
CA SER A 74 15.40 -3.44 -2.02
C SER A 74 14.23 -4.20 -2.63
N ILE A 75 14.39 -4.79 -3.82
CA ILE A 75 13.37 -5.63 -4.44
C ILE A 75 13.09 -6.86 -3.58
N PHE A 76 14.12 -7.50 -3.05
CA PHE A 76 13.98 -8.67 -2.18
C PHE A 76 13.21 -8.35 -0.90
N LEU A 77 13.58 -7.25 -0.21
CA LEU A 77 12.89 -6.78 1.00
C LEU A 77 11.45 -6.39 0.71
N GLY A 78 11.17 -5.66 -0.37
CA GLY A 78 9.83 -5.29 -0.78
C GLY A 78 8.96 -6.51 -1.11
N THR A 79 9.55 -7.54 -1.75
CA THR A 79 8.85 -8.80 -2.04
C THR A 79 8.50 -9.56 -0.76
N ILE A 80 9.45 -9.69 0.17
CA ILE A 80 9.20 -10.32 1.48
C ILE A 80 8.09 -9.60 2.21
N TRP A 81 8.14 -8.26 2.27
CA TRP A 81 7.10 -7.47 2.92
C TRP A 81 5.74 -7.68 2.28
N SER A 82 5.65 -7.68 0.95
CA SER A 82 4.39 -7.89 0.22
C SER A 82 3.78 -9.28 0.51
N VAL A 83 4.62 -10.32 0.53
CA VAL A 83 4.19 -11.69 0.88
C VAL A 83 3.71 -11.74 2.33
N LEU A 84 4.41 -11.09 3.26
CA LEU A 84 4.03 -11.03 4.67
C LEU A 84 2.67 -10.35 4.83
N VAL A 85 2.44 -9.20 4.18
CA VAL A 85 1.16 -8.50 4.22
C VAL A 85 0.05 -9.37 3.62
N LEU A 86 0.31 -10.05 2.50
CA LEU A 86 -0.66 -10.97 1.90
C LEU A 86 -1.05 -12.08 2.90
N MET A 87 -0.09 -12.69 3.56
CA MET A 87 -0.34 -13.72 4.56
C MET A 87 -1.16 -13.19 5.74
N ILE A 88 -0.85 -12.00 6.24
CA ILE A 88 -1.61 -11.34 7.30
C ILE A 88 -3.06 -11.12 6.87
N VAL A 89 -3.30 -10.61 5.66
CA VAL A 89 -4.66 -10.36 5.14
C VAL A 89 -5.44 -11.65 4.98
N LEU A 90 -4.80 -12.73 4.51
CA LEU A 90 -5.47 -14.01 4.33
C LEU A 90 -5.83 -14.68 5.67
N ILE A 91 -4.95 -14.59 6.67
CA ILE A 91 -5.12 -15.29 7.96
C ILE A 91 -5.96 -14.44 8.94
N ALA A 92 -5.63 -13.17 9.07
CA ALA A 92 -6.15 -12.28 10.11
C ALA A 92 -6.96 -11.08 9.58
N GLY A 93 -7.20 -10.97 8.28
CA GLY A 93 -7.83 -9.80 7.67
C GLY A 93 -9.19 -9.45 8.27
N ARG A 94 -10.04 -10.45 8.54
CA ARG A 94 -11.36 -10.23 9.16
C ARG A 94 -11.26 -9.70 10.59
N GLN A 95 -10.35 -10.26 11.40
CA GLN A 95 -10.10 -9.80 12.76
C GLN A 95 -9.54 -8.38 12.79
N LEU A 96 -8.64 -8.05 11.86
CA LEU A 96 -8.08 -6.71 11.74
C LEU A 96 -9.13 -5.68 11.35
N ILE A 97 -10.01 -6.00 10.40
CA ILE A 97 -11.13 -5.10 10.03
C ILE A 97 -12.07 -4.93 11.21
N TYR A 98 -12.40 -6.01 11.94
CA TYR A 98 -13.20 -5.92 13.15
C TYR A 98 -12.55 -5.00 14.20
N ALA A 99 -11.26 -5.15 14.44
CA ALA A 99 -10.52 -4.31 15.39
C ALA A 99 -10.48 -2.83 14.97
N LEU A 100 -10.44 -2.54 13.67
CA LEU A 100 -10.42 -1.17 13.14
C LEU A 100 -11.80 -0.50 13.13
N THR A 101 -12.87 -1.26 12.94
CA THR A 101 -14.23 -0.72 12.80
C THR A 101 -15.07 -0.86 14.04
N GLY A 102 -14.77 -1.84 14.90
CA GLY A 102 -15.64 -2.30 15.99
C GLY A 102 -16.95 -2.94 15.48
N SER A 103 -17.11 -3.13 14.17
CA SER A 103 -18.35 -3.60 13.55
C SER A 103 -18.27 -5.10 13.23
N THR A 104 -19.31 -5.82 13.61
CA THR A 104 -19.55 -7.23 13.22
C THR A 104 -20.40 -7.36 11.96
N ASP A 105 -20.81 -6.22 11.37
CA ASP A 105 -21.65 -6.21 10.17
C ASP A 105 -20.94 -6.91 9.01
N ALA A 106 -21.56 -7.95 8.50
CA ALA A 106 -21.05 -8.75 7.40
C ALA A 106 -20.83 -7.93 6.11
N ILE A 107 -21.65 -6.88 5.90
CA ILE A 107 -21.54 -6.00 4.74
C ILE A 107 -20.25 -5.16 4.85
N VAL A 108 -19.99 -4.57 6.01
CA VAL A 108 -18.78 -3.77 6.27
C VAL A 108 -17.51 -4.64 6.08
N ILE A 109 -17.50 -5.81 6.70
CA ILE A 109 -16.38 -6.77 6.59
C ILE A 109 -16.20 -7.23 5.13
N GLY A 110 -17.30 -7.55 4.44
CA GLY A 110 -17.27 -7.99 3.04
C GLY A 110 -16.67 -6.95 2.09
N ILE A 111 -17.07 -5.69 2.22
CA ILE A 111 -16.55 -4.58 1.42
C ILE A 111 -15.05 -4.38 1.69
N SER A 112 -14.67 -4.39 2.97
CA SER A 112 -13.26 -4.22 3.38
C SER A 112 -12.37 -5.32 2.84
N MET A 113 -12.79 -6.59 2.98
CA MET A 113 -12.02 -7.74 2.50
C MET A 113 -11.92 -7.74 0.98
N LYS A 114 -13.00 -7.41 0.26
CA LYS A 114 -12.96 -7.28 -1.21
C LYS A 114 -11.95 -6.22 -1.65
N TYR A 115 -11.93 -5.07 -0.98
CA TYR A 115 -10.94 -4.03 -1.26
C TYR A 115 -9.51 -4.54 -1.05
N LEU A 116 -9.23 -5.21 0.08
CA LEU A 116 -7.90 -5.72 0.40
C LEU A 116 -7.46 -6.81 -0.59
N TYR A 117 -8.32 -7.76 -0.94
CA TYR A 117 -8.00 -8.82 -1.90
C TYR A 117 -7.64 -8.29 -3.29
N TRP A 118 -8.24 -7.19 -3.72
CA TRP A 118 -7.89 -6.57 -4.99
C TRP A 118 -6.61 -5.74 -4.92
N ASN A 119 -6.28 -5.14 -3.79
CA ASN A 119 -5.12 -4.24 -3.66
C ASN A 119 -3.83 -4.95 -3.27
N VAL A 120 -3.88 -5.94 -2.36
CA VAL A 120 -2.68 -6.57 -1.80
C VAL A 120 -1.76 -7.21 -2.86
N PRO A 121 -2.26 -7.90 -3.90
CA PRO A 121 -1.38 -8.46 -4.94
C PRO A 121 -0.52 -7.42 -5.67
N PHE A 122 -1.01 -6.18 -5.76
CA PHE A 122 -0.29 -5.10 -6.44
C PHE A 122 0.83 -4.48 -5.59
N TYR A 123 0.96 -4.81 -4.29
CA TYR A 123 2.03 -4.27 -3.45
C TYR A 123 3.42 -4.69 -3.96
N ALA A 124 3.55 -5.90 -4.48
CA ALA A 124 4.80 -6.38 -5.06
C ALA A 124 5.19 -5.56 -6.30
N GLU A 125 4.22 -5.18 -7.14
CA GLU A 125 4.45 -4.34 -8.32
C GLU A 125 4.78 -2.89 -7.92
N ILE A 126 4.11 -2.34 -6.91
CA ILE A 126 4.41 -0.99 -6.39
C ILE A 126 5.86 -0.94 -5.89
N GLY A 127 6.30 -1.96 -5.16
CA GLY A 127 7.68 -2.06 -4.68
C GLY A 127 8.71 -2.09 -5.82
N ARG A 128 8.41 -2.79 -6.92
CA ARG A 128 9.29 -2.87 -8.09
C ARG A 128 9.33 -1.59 -8.90
N ALA A 129 8.21 -0.92 -9.06
CA ALA A 129 8.10 0.28 -9.90
C ALA A 129 8.85 1.50 -9.33
N HIS A 130 9.22 1.49 -8.06
CA HIS A 130 9.86 2.61 -7.36
C HIS A 130 11.35 2.36 -7.07
N VAL A 131 11.94 1.24 -7.48
CA VAL A 131 13.35 0.89 -7.34
C VAL A 131 14.07 0.94 -8.69
#